data_7e6e07db0a4050dfa3df5fe80622f8e7
#
_entry.id   7e6e07db0a4050dfa3df5fe80622f8e7
#
_cell.length_a   1.000
_cell.length_b   1.000
_cell.length_c   1.000
_cell.angle_alpha   90.00
_cell.angle_beta   90.00
_cell.angle_gamma   90.00
#
_symmetry.space_group_name_H-M   'P 1'
#
loop_
_entity.id
_entity.type
_entity.pdbx_description
1 polymer ?
#
loop_
_entity_poly.entity_id
_entity_poly.type
_entity_poly.pdbx_seq_one_letter_code
_entity_poly.pdbx_strand_id
1 'polypeptide(L)'
;ETFTANGDFILTAQGKIKKFTVDGLLGGSIYYYRNKYMDAATKNGITVPGFYSLKASVASPTIDSYLANKQVNSLYGKVTIGYDNAVYLDITGRNDWSSTLPDGSNSYFYPSVGASVLLSELFELPSWMNFWKLRASWTVSKSDLSIYETANSYKVENDVWDGLNTASYPVSMYGNVKPITNRTYEI
;
A
#
# COMPACT_ATOMS: atom_id res chain seq x y z
N GLU A 1 -0.89 21.02 -1.19
CA GLU A 1 -1.46 20.53 0.10
C GLU A 1 -1.52 19.00 0.07
N THR A 2 -0.90 18.38 1.08
CA THR A 2 -0.95 16.93 1.27
C THR A 2 -1.60 16.64 2.61
N PHE A 3 -2.55 15.73 2.62
CA PHE A 3 -3.24 15.26 3.82
C PHE A 3 -3.19 13.75 3.87
N THR A 4 -2.82 13.19 5.03
CA THR A 4 -2.82 11.76 5.30
C THR A 4 -3.52 11.50 6.62
N ALA A 5 -4.42 10.54 6.66
CA ALA A 5 -5.10 10.08 7.86
C ALA A 5 -5.02 8.55 7.97
N ASN A 6 -4.71 8.07 9.17
CA ASN A 6 -4.73 6.67 9.53
C ASN A 6 -5.63 6.46 10.74
N GLY A 7 -6.46 5.43 10.69
CA GLY A 7 -7.25 4.97 11.81
C GLY A 7 -7.11 3.45 11.94
N ASP A 8 -6.76 2.98 13.14
CA ASP A 8 -6.55 1.56 13.41
C ASP A 8 -7.36 1.11 14.61
N PHE A 9 -7.86 -0.12 14.57
CA PHE A 9 -8.33 -0.82 15.75
C PHE A 9 -7.66 -2.19 15.85
N ILE A 10 -7.36 -2.63 17.08
CA ILE A 10 -6.74 -3.92 17.34
C ILE A 10 -7.40 -4.55 18.56
N LEU A 11 -7.80 -5.81 18.43
CA LEU A 11 -8.26 -6.67 19.49
C LEU A 11 -7.27 -7.80 19.66
N THR A 12 -6.88 -8.09 20.90
CA THR A 12 -5.98 -9.20 21.24
C THR A 12 -6.62 -10.11 22.25
N ALA A 13 -6.36 -11.40 22.13
CA ALA A 13 -6.78 -12.42 23.07
C ALA A 13 -5.64 -13.39 23.30
N GLN A 14 -5.42 -13.79 24.55
CA GLN A 14 -4.40 -14.76 24.94
C GLN A 14 -5.02 -15.84 25.82
N GLY A 15 -4.61 -17.08 25.58
CA GLY A 15 -5.06 -18.22 26.35
C GLY A 15 -3.97 -19.25 26.53
N LYS A 16 -3.98 -19.94 27.68
CA LYS A 16 -3.09 -21.07 27.94
C LYS A 16 -3.90 -22.26 28.43
N ILE A 17 -3.76 -23.39 27.76
CA ILE A 17 -4.42 -24.64 28.09
C ILE A 17 -3.34 -25.73 28.19
N LYS A 18 -2.99 -26.12 29.41
CA LYS A 18 -1.89 -27.07 29.68
C LYS A 18 -0.58 -26.59 29.04
N LYS A 19 -0.08 -27.34 28.06
CA LYS A 19 1.15 -27.06 27.31
C LYS A 19 0.93 -26.18 26.06
N PHE A 20 -0.33 -25.88 25.72
CA PHE A 20 -0.64 -25.02 24.59
C PHE A 20 -0.83 -23.58 25.01
N THR A 21 -0.23 -22.68 24.27
CA THR A 21 -0.50 -21.24 24.31
C THR A 21 -1.12 -20.82 22.99
N VAL A 22 -2.13 -19.98 23.05
CA VAL A 22 -2.79 -19.43 21.86
C VAL A 22 -2.88 -17.92 22.03
N ASP A 23 -2.28 -17.20 21.11
CA ASP A 23 -2.35 -15.75 21.02
C ASP A 23 -3.08 -15.38 19.74
N GLY A 24 -4.15 -14.63 19.86
CA GLY A 24 -4.96 -14.14 18.75
C GLY A 24 -4.91 -12.63 18.65
N LEU A 25 -4.87 -12.14 17.42
CA LEU A 25 -4.99 -10.73 17.10
C LEU A 25 -5.96 -10.57 15.92
N LEU A 26 -6.91 -9.65 16.06
CA LEU A 26 -7.78 -9.18 14.98
C LEU A 26 -7.67 -7.66 14.91
N GLY A 27 -7.43 -7.13 13.74
CA GLY A 27 -7.31 -5.69 13.55
C GLY A 27 -7.86 -5.23 12.22
N GLY A 28 -8.16 -3.95 12.15
CA GLY A 28 -8.52 -3.29 10.91
C GLY A 28 -7.94 -1.89 10.86
N SER A 29 -7.67 -1.42 9.65
CA SER A 29 -7.14 -0.09 9.42
C SER A 29 -7.81 0.60 8.25
N ILE A 30 -7.90 1.92 8.35
CA ILE A 30 -8.32 2.81 7.28
C ILE A 30 -7.17 3.76 7.01
N TYR A 31 -6.66 3.75 5.80
CA TYR A 31 -5.68 4.69 5.29
C TYR A 31 -6.34 5.61 4.28
N TYR A 32 -6.21 6.91 4.46
CA TYR A 32 -6.66 7.91 3.52
C TYR A 32 -5.52 8.86 3.17
N TYR A 33 -5.33 9.09 1.88
CA TYR A 33 -4.34 10.02 1.34
C TYR A 33 -5.00 10.95 0.34
N ARG A 34 -4.68 12.25 0.44
CA ARG A 34 -5.08 13.28 -0.51
C ARG A 34 -3.89 14.16 -0.83
N ASN A 35 -3.65 14.40 -2.08
CA ASN A 35 -2.69 15.39 -2.55
C ASN A 35 -3.35 16.32 -3.55
N LYS A 36 -3.27 17.62 -3.27
CA LYS A 36 -3.78 18.67 -4.14
C LYS A 36 -2.70 19.71 -4.33
N TYR A 37 -2.36 20.00 -5.59
CA TYR A 37 -1.52 21.14 -5.91
C TYR A 37 -2.05 21.90 -7.13
N MET A 38 -1.66 23.16 -7.21
CA MET A 38 -1.84 24.00 -8.38
C MET A 38 -0.47 24.60 -8.69
N ASP A 39 -0.04 24.48 -9.91
CA ASP A 39 1.19 25.08 -10.42
C ASP A 39 0.85 26.09 -11.49
N ALA A 40 1.58 27.21 -11.50
CA ALA A 40 1.37 28.25 -12.47
C ALA A 40 2.72 28.91 -12.83
N ALA A 41 2.97 29.09 -14.13
CA ALA A 41 4.20 29.67 -14.63
C ALA A 41 3.93 30.73 -15.70
N THR A 42 4.78 31.77 -15.73
CA THR A 42 4.77 32.75 -16.82
C THR A 42 5.21 32.07 -18.13
N LYS A 43 4.58 32.44 -19.23
CA LYS A 43 4.90 31.95 -20.57
C LYS A 43 5.59 33.03 -21.40
N ASN A 44 6.69 32.68 -22.08
CA ASN A 44 7.51 33.58 -22.90
C ASN A 44 8.19 34.74 -22.13
N GLY A 45 8.38 34.60 -20.80
CA GLY A 45 9.02 35.60 -19.97
C GLY A 45 8.04 36.58 -19.32
N ILE A 46 8.59 37.69 -18.82
CA ILE A 46 7.84 38.77 -18.14
C ILE A 46 7.95 40.08 -18.92
N THR A 47 6.86 40.85 -18.95
CA THR A 47 6.78 42.14 -19.63
C THR A 47 7.51 43.28 -18.94
N VAL A 48 7.66 43.22 -17.59
CA VAL A 48 8.34 44.21 -16.78
C VAL A 48 9.54 43.59 -16.08
N PRO A 49 10.78 43.97 -16.43
CA PRO A 49 11.96 43.45 -15.77
C PRO A 49 11.93 43.72 -14.25
N GLY A 50 12.24 42.68 -13.47
CA GLY A 50 12.24 42.77 -11.99
C GLY A 50 10.86 42.65 -11.32
N PHE A 51 9.77 42.59 -12.06
CA PHE A 51 8.42 42.36 -11.53
C PHE A 51 8.00 40.89 -11.71
N TYR A 52 8.31 40.06 -10.73
CA TYR A 52 8.05 38.61 -10.74
C TYR A 52 6.60 38.30 -10.34
N SER A 53 5.69 38.42 -11.29
CA SER A 53 4.26 38.15 -11.10
C SER A 53 3.69 37.39 -12.30
N LEU A 54 2.73 36.51 -12.08
CA LEU A 54 1.99 35.84 -13.17
C LEU A 54 1.26 36.87 -14.07
N LYS A 55 0.87 38.03 -13.52
CA LYS A 55 0.27 39.11 -14.28
C LYS A 55 1.22 39.80 -15.26
N ALA A 56 2.54 39.67 -15.04
CA ALA A 56 3.57 40.21 -15.92
C ALA A 56 3.96 39.23 -17.03
N SER A 57 3.28 38.11 -17.18
CA SER A 57 3.53 37.14 -18.25
C SER A 57 3.32 37.75 -19.64
N VAL A 58 4.25 37.51 -20.54
CA VAL A 58 4.15 37.98 -21.97
C VAL A 58 2.97 37.33 -22.68
N ALA A 59 2.82 36.02 -22.55
CA ALA A 59 1.65 35.29 -23.01
C ALA A 59 0.82 34.77 -21.85
N SER A 60 -0.36 34.22 -22.06
CA SER A 60 -1.21 33.66 -21.04
C SER A 60 -0.44 32.66 -20.21
N PRO A 61 -0.37 32.80 -18.86
CA PRO A 61 0.33 31.88 -17.99
C PRO A 61 -0.15 30.45 -18.19
N THR A 62 0.75 29.49 -18.07
CA THR A 62 0.36 28.08 -17.95
C THR A 62 -0.11 27.79 -16.54
N ILE A 63 -1.21 27.09 -16.40
CA ILE A 63 -1.78 26.66 -15.13
C ILE A 63 -1.99 25.16 -15.21
N ASP A 64 -1.48 24.45 -14.22
CA ASP A 64 -1.72 23.01 -14.03
C ASP A 64 -2.27 22.77 -12.63
N SER A 65 -3.18 21.81 -12.52
CA SER A 65 -3.78 21.43 -11.25
C SER A 65 -3.90 19.92 -11.15
N TYR A 66 -3.59 19.42 -9.97
CA TYR A 66 -3.60 17.99 -9.70
C TYR A 66 -4.34 17.71 -8.40
N LEU A 67 -5.21 16.72 -8.43
CA LEU A 67 -5.89 16.19 -7.26
C LEU A 67 -5.76 14.67 -7.27
N ALA A 68 -5.13 14.12 -6.26
CA ALA A 68 -5.00 12.69 -6.07
C ALA A 68 -5.62 12.28 -4.73
N ASN A 69 -6.48 11.30 -4.75
CA ASN A 69 -7.06 10.68 -3.57
C ASN A 69 -6.79 9.18 -3.61
N LYS A 70 -6.46 8.63 -2.45
CA LYS A 70 -6.32 7.18 -2.25
C LYS A 70 -6.92 6.80 -0.92
N GLN A 71 -7.66 5.72 -0.92
CA GLN A 71 -8.15 5.09 0.30
C GLN A 71 -7.87 3.59 0.25
N VAL A 72 -7.37 3.06 1.37
CA VAL A 72 -7.18 1.62 1.57
C VAL A 72 -7.83 1.24 2.90
N ASN A 73 -8.77 0.33 2.84
CA ASN A 73 -9.36 -0.29 4.02
C ASN A 73 -8.76 -1.68 4.18
N SER A 74 -8.46 -2.07 5.41
CA SER A 74 -7.79 -3.34 5.69
C SER A 74 -8.44 -4.05 6.85
N LEU A 75 -8.53 -5.38 6.74
CA LEU A 75 -8.88 -6.27 7.83
C LEU A 75 -7.81 -7.36 7.91
N TYR A 76 -7.27 -7.59 9.10
CA TYR A 76 -6.21 -8.56 9.29
C TYR A 76 -6.36 -9.33 10.58
N GLY A 77 -5.85 -10.56 10.58
CA GLY A 77 -5.83 -11.41 11.73
C GLY A 77 -4.53 -12.20 11.82
N LYS A 78 -4.12 -12.50 13.06
CA LYS A 78 -2.99 -13.36 13.38
C LYS A 78 -3.39 -14.32 14.47
N VAL A 79 -2.96 -15.58 14.34
CA VAL A 79 -3.02 -16.57 15.42
C VAL A 79 -1.64 -17.18 15.57
N THR A 80 -1.13 -17.16 16.77
CA THR A 80 0.11 -17.85 17.16
C THR A 80 -0.27 -19.01 18.11
N ILE A 81 0.12 -20.22 17.76
CA ILE A 81 -0.06 -21.41 18.58
C ILE A 81 1.31 -21.88 19.04
N GLY A 82 1.53 -21.91 20.36
CA GLY A 82 2.73 -22.43 20.99
C GLY A 82 2.46 -23.76 21.69
N TYR A 83 3.40 -24.68 21.60
CA TYR A 83 3.40 -25.95 22.33
C TYR A 83 4.66 -26.10 23.15
N ASP A 84 4.49 -26.31 24.45
CA ASP A 84 5.54 -26.59 25.45
C ASP A 84 6.71 -25.60 25.43
N ASN A 85 6.46 -24.36 25.03
CA ASN A 85 7.46 -23.29 24.79
C ASN A 85 8.54 -23.63 23.75
N ALA A 86 8.41 -24.75 23.06
CA ALA A 86 9.41 -25.27 22.13
C ALA A 86 8.99 -25.14 20.67
N VAL A 87 7.71 -25.30 20.33
CA VAL A 87 7.21 -25.27 18.96
C VAL A 87 6.19 -24.14 18.82
N TYR A 88 6.29 -23.35 17.77
CA TYR A 88 5.38 -22.26 17.46
C TYR A 88 4.91 -22.32 16.02
N LEU A 89 3.63 -22.07 15.83
CA LEU A 89 2.99 -21.92 14.52
C LEU A 89 2.31 -20.56 14.46
N ASP A 90 2.70 -19.73 13.51
CA ASP A 90 2.12 -18.43 13.23
C ASP A 90 1.31 -18.50 11.95
N ILE A 91 0.05 -18.07 11.99
CA ILE A 91 -0.83 -17.98 10.83
C ILE A 91 -1.35 -16.55 10.76
N THR A 92 -1.15 -15.88 9.63
CA THR A 92 -1.68 -14.55 9.40
C THR A 92 -2.49 -14.49 8.12
N GLY A 93 -3.47 -13.64 8.11
CA GLY A 93 -4.23 -13.32 6.91
C GLY A 93 -4.59 -11.84 6.92
N ARG A 94 -4.46 -11.19 5.78
CA ARG A 94 -4.88 -9.81 5.59
C ARG A 94 -5.62 -9.66 4.29
N ASN A 95 -6.69 -8.88 4.32
CA ASN A 95 -7.41 -8.44 3.14
C ASN A 95 -7.42 -6.92 3.08
N ASP A 96 -7.03 -6.39 1.94
CA ASP A 96 -7.06 -4.95 1.66
C ASP A 96 -8.07 -4.67 0.55
N TRP A 97 -8.74 -3.52 0.66
CA TRP A 97 -9.61 -2.93 -0.36
C TRP A 97 -9.01 -1.57 -0.74
N SER A 98 -8.48 -1.46 -1.95
CA SER A 98 -7.83 -0.24 -2.43
C SER A 98 -8.66 0.47 -3.50
N SER A 99 -8.79 1.79 -3.37
CA SER A 99 -9.44 2.63 -4.37
C SER A 99 -8.63 2.84 -5.64
N THR A 100 -7.37 2.38 -5.69
CA THR A 100 -6.50 2.50 -6.88
C THR A 100 -6.67 1.35 -7.86
N LEU A 101 -7.44 0.33 -7.47
CA LEU A 101 -7.73 -0.82 -8.32
C LEU A 101 -9.17 -0.75 -8.84
N PRO A 102 -9.43 -1.29 -10.04
CA PRO A 102 -10.78 -1.29 -10.63
C PRO A 102 -11.75 -2.16 -9.83
N ASP A 103 -13.03 -1.85 -9.95
CA ASP A 103 -14.10 -2.64 -9.38
C ASP A 103 -13.99 -4.11 -9.82
N GLY A 104 -14.14 -5.01 -8.86
CA GLY A 104 -13.94 -6.45 -9.06
C GLY A 104 -12.51 -6.95 -8.84
N SER A 105 -11.50 -6.07 -8.77
CA SER A 105 -10.10 -6.39 -8.43
C SER A 105 -9.57 -5.59 -7.24
N ASN A 106 -10.38 -4.72 -6.66
CA ASN A 106 -10.02 -3.82 -5.57
C ASN A 106 -9.81 -4.52 -4.23
N SER A 107 -10.31 -5.75 -4.06
CA SER A 107 -10.14 -6.58 -2.87
C SER A 107 -9.09 -7.65 -3.11
N TYR A 108 -8.11 -7.74 -2.23
CA TYR A 108 -7.05 -8.73 -2.37
C TYR A 108 -6.60 -9.26 -1.02
N PHE A 109 -6.63 -10.60 -0.92
CA PHE A 109 -6.22 -11.34 0.27
C PHE A 109 -4.80 -11.86 0.11
N TYR A 110 -4.02 -11.82 1.21
CA TYR A 110 -2.68 -12.37 1.25
C TYR A 110 -2.37 -13.01 2.61
N PRO A 111 -2.12 -14.33 2.61
CA PRO A 111 -1.80 -15.10 3.80
C PRO A 111 -0.30 -15.19 4.06
N SER A 112 0.04 -15.54 5.31
CA SER A 112 1.38 -15.97 5.70
C SER A 112 1.28 -17.08 6.74
N VAL A 113 2.19 -18.04 6.65
CA VAL A 113 2.35 -19.12 7.61
C VAL A 113 3.83 -19.24 7.98
N GLY A 114 4.12 -19.26 9.27
CA GLY A 114 5.46 -19.46 9.81
C GLY A 114 5.45 -20.56 10.88
N ALA A 115 6.48 -21.36 10.90
CA ALA A 115 6.72 -22.33 11.96
C ALA A 115 8.13 -22.14 12.52
N SER A 116 8.27 -22.29 13.84
CA SER A 116 9.58 -22.29 14.48
C SER A 116 9.66 -23.31 15.59
N VAL A 117 10.84 -23.89 15.73
CA VAL A 117 11.15 -24.92 16.73
C VAL A 117 12.42 -24.52 17.48
N LEU A 118 12.32 -24.43 18.79
CA LEU A 118 13.47 -24.26 19.68
C LEU A 118 14.01 -25.65 20.05
N LEU A 119 15.05 -26.05 19.35
CA LEU A 119 15.67 -27.35 19.57
C LEU A 119 16.39 -27.41 20.91
N SER A 120 16.81 -26.26 21.45
CA SER A 120 17.37 -26.14 22.79
C SER A 120 16.40 -26.47 23.93
N GLU A 121 15.09 -26.46 23.66
CA GLU A 121 14.07 -26.87 24.64
C GLU A 121 13.66 -28.33 24.50
N LEU A 122 13.99 -28.95 23.36
CA LEU A 122 13.62 -30.34 23.04
C LEU A 122 14.75 -31.33 23.30
N PHE A 123 16.00 -30.88 23.20
CA PHE A 123 17.19 -31.71 23.31
C PHE A 123 18.23 -31.09 24.24
N GLU A 124 18.97 -31.93 24.94
CA GLU A 124 20.18 -31.52 25.66
C GLU A 124 21.26 -31.17 24.66
N LEU A 125 21.67 -29.88 24.64
CA LEU A 125 22.69 -29.39 23.73
C LEU A 125 24.10 -29.61 24.34
N PRO A 126 25.15 -29.76 23.49
CA PRO A 126 26.53 -29.74 23.94
C PRO A 126 26.87 -28.45 24.70
N SER A 127 27.79 -28.52 25.66
CA SER A 127 28.14 -27.38 26.55
C SER A 127 28.63 -26.11 25.85
N TRP A 128 29.05 -26.21 24.58
CA TRP A 128 29.47 -25.09 23.76
C TRP A 128 28.30 -24.41 23.01
N MET A 129 27.07 -25.00 23.00
CA MET A 129 25.90 -24.49 22.29
C MET A 129 24.76 -24.26 23.30
N ASN A 130 24.41 -23.01 23.53
CA ASN A 130 23.37 -22.63 24.51
C ASN A 130 21.98 -22.44 23.88
N PHE A 131 21.91 -22.28 22.57
CA PHE A 131 20.65 -21.97 21.90
C PHE A 131 20.66 -22.47 20.45
N TRP A 132 19.59 -23.17 20.06
CA TRP A 132 19.37 -23.61 18.71
C TRP A 132 17.90 -23.50 18.34
N LYS A 133 17.61 -22.70 17.29
CA LYS A 133 16.26 -22.47 16.77
C LYS A 133 16.26 -22.65 15.27
N LEU A 134 15.31 -23.43 14.76
CA LEU A 134 14.95 -23.49 13.34
C LEU A 134 13.65 -22.74 13.10
N ARG A 135 13.54 -22.11 11.96
CA ARG A 135 12.30 -21.47 11.51
C ARG A 135 12.14 -21.64 10.01
N ALA A 136 10.88 -21.76 9.58
CA ALA A 136 10.52 -21.73 8.18
C ALA A 136 9.28 -20.85 8.02
N SER A 137 9.22 -20.08 6.95
CA SER A 137 8.05 -19.25 6.65
C SER A 137 7.72 -19.21 5.17
N TRP A 138 6.43 -19.08 4.90
CA TRP A 138 5.87 -18.79 3.60
C TRP A 138 4.95 -17.59 3.71
N THR A 139 5.19 -16.59 2.85
CA THR A 139 4.43 -15.35 2.85
C THR A 139 4.03 -14.99 1.43
N VAL A 140 2.77 -14.61 1.27
CA VAL A 140 2.29 -13.92 0.08
C VAL A 140 2.14 -12.45 0.44
N SER A 141 2.71 -11.55 -0.34
CA SER A 141 2.46 -10.12 -0.24
C SER A 141 1.84 -9.59 -1.53
N LYS A 142 0.92 -8.65 -1.39
CA LYS A 142 0.28 -8.00 -2.52
C LYS A 142 0.36 -6.49 -2.35
N SER A 143 0.52 -5.78 -3.45
CA SER A 143 0.49 -4.32 -3.47
C SER A 143 -0.46 -3.82 -4.55
N ASP A 144 -1.10 -2.71 -4.25
CA ASP A 144 -1.91 -1.97 -5.20
C ASP A 144 -1.04 -1.14 -6.16
N LEU A 145 -1.68 -0.41 -7.05
CA LEU A 145 -1.06 0.44 -8.06
C LEU A 145 -0.98 1.89 -7.59
N SER A 146 -0.26 2.68 -8.37
CA SER A 146 -0.22 4.13 -8.18
C SER A 146 -1.59 4.76 -8.44
N ILE A 147 -1.80 5.96 -7.88
CA ILE A 147 -3.06 6.69 -8.04
C ILE A 147 -3.24 7.02 -9.53
N TYR A 148 -4.45 6.76 -10.05
CA TYR A 148 -4.84 6.97 -11.46
C TYR A 148 -4.07 6.14 -12.50
N GLU A 149 -3.24 5.20 -12.10
CA GLU A 149 -2.53 4.34 -13.07
C GLU A 149 -3.49 3.49 -13.93
N THR A 150 -4.67 3.17 -13.39
CA THR A 150 -5.72 2.43 -14.11
C THR A 150 -6.79 3.34 -14.76
N ALA A 151 -6.64 4.65 -14.63
CA ALA A 151 -7.61 5.60 -15.20
C ALA A 151 -7.43 5.77 -16.69
N ASN A 152 -8.41 5.30 -17.45
CA ASN A 152 -8.48 5.52 -18.89
C ASN A 152 -9.19 6.85 -19.17
N SER A 153 -8.44 7.96 -19.13
CA SER A 153 -8.98 9.30 -19.36
C SER A 153 -8.34 9.98 -20.57
N TYR A 154 -9.12 10.79 -21.25
CA TYR A 154 -8.58 11.67 -22.27
C TYR A 154 -7.76 12.77 -21.64
N LYS A 155 -6.64 13.12 -22.29
CA LYS A 155 -5.86 14.30 -21.92
C LYS A 155 -6.40 15.48 -22.70
N VAL A 156 -6.84 16.53 -22.01
CA VAL A 156 -7.21 17.80 -22.62
C VAL A 156 -5.91 18.53 -22.98
N GLU A 157 -5.78 18.89 -24.25
CA GLU A 157 -4.62 19.61 -24.77
C GLU A 157 -4.90 21.13 -24.76
N ASN A 158 -3.83 21.92 -24.77
CA ASN A 158 -3.94 23.37 -24.86
C ASN A 158 -4.13 23.87 -26.31
N ASP A 159 -4.10 22.95 -27.29
CA ASP A 159 -4.36 23.27 -28.68
C ASP A 159 -5.86 23.52 -28.90
N VAL A 160 -6.17 24.57 -29.59
CA VAL A 160 -7.55 25.01 -29.82
C VAL A 160 -7.93 24.74 -31.27
N TRP A 161 -9.02 24.03 -31.47
CA TRP A 161 -9.67 23.85 -32.79
C TRP A 161 -11.07 24.45 -32.73
N ASP A 162 -11.35 25.40 -33.61
CA ASP A 162 -12.64 26.11 -33.68
C ASP A 162 -13.13 26.67 -32.34
N GLY A 163 -12.19 27.23 -31.53
CA GLY A 163 -12.48 27.82 -30.22
C GLY A 163 -12.63 26.83 -29.08
N LEU A 164 -12.45 25.52 -29.32
CA LEU A 164 -12.56 24.46 -28.33
C LEU A 164 -11.20 23.76 -28.13
N ASN A 165 -10.91 23.40 -26.87
CA ASN A 165 -9.73 22.60 -26.57
C ASN A 165 -9.84 21.20 -27.21
N THR A 166 -8.74 20.72 -27.77
CA THR A 166 -8.65 19.36 -28.27
C THR A 166 -8.39 18.37 -27.17
N ALA A 167 -8.69 17.10 -27.39
CA ALA A 167 -8.40 16.01 -26.44
C ALA A 167 -7.69 14.88 -27.19
N SER A 168 -6.65 14.34 -26.56
CA SER A 168 -5.93 13.16 -27.05
C SER A 168 -6.34 11.90 -26.32
N TYR A 169 -6.25 10.77 -27.02
CA TYR A 169 -6.43 9.45 -26.40
C TYR A 169 -5.28 9.14 -25.45
N PRO A 170 -5.52 8.39 -24.36
CA PRO A 170 -4.46 7.93 -23.50
C PRO A 170 -3.49 7.02 -24.29
N VAL A 171 -2.20 7.13 -23.99
CA VAL A 171 -1.15 6.32 -24.63
C VAL A 171 -1.32 4.83 -24.34
N SER A 172 -1.89 4.49 -23.19
CA SER A 172 -2.17 3.12 -22.77
C SER A 172 -3.58 3.03 -22.19
N MET A 173 -4.32 2.00 -22.59
CA MET A 173 -5.58 1.65 -21.96
C MET A 173 -5.39 0.44 -21.08
N TYR A 174 -5.77 0.58 -19.83
CA TYR A 174 -5.73 -0.52 -18.85
C TYR A 174 -7.07 -1.27 -18.86
N GLY A 175 -6.98 -2.58 -18.97
CA GLY A 175 -8.12 -3.48 -18.83
C GLY A 175 -8.31 -3.94 -17.38
N ASN A 176 -8.52 -5.23 -17.19
CA ASN A 176 -8.68 -5.84 -15.85
C ASN A 176 -7.30 -6.00 -15.18
N VAL A 177 -6.88 -5.00 -14.45
CA VAL A 177 -5.60 -4.97 -13.74
C VAL A 177 -5.76 -5.61 -12.37
N LYS A 178 -4.78 -6.43 -11.98
CA LYS A 178 -4.74 -7.14 -10.69
C LYS A 178 -3.59 -6.63 -9.83
N PRO A 179 -3.68 -6.77 -8.49
CA PRO A 179 -2.57 -6.45 -7.60
C PRO A 179 -1.28 -7.21 -7.95
N ILE A 180 -0.15 -6.56 -7.78
CA ILE A 180 1.16 -7.20 -7.89
C ILE A 180 1.30 -8.21 -6.76
N THR A 181 1.72 -9.43 -7.07
CA THR A 181 1.82 -10.51 -6.08
C THR A 181 3.25 -11.01 -5.99
N ASN A 182 3.80 -10.98 -4.78
CA ASN A 182 5.11 -11.56 -4.46
C ASN A 182 4.91 -12.75 -3.51
N ARG A 183 5.73 -13.79 -3.68
CA ARG A 183 5.77 -14.96 -2.81
C ARG A 183 7.18 -15.14 -2.29
N THR A 184 7.30 -15.25 -0.98
CA THR A 184 8.59 -15.39 -0.29
C THR A 184 8.58 -16.68 0.52
N TYR A 185 9.68 -17.41 0.47
CA TYR A 185 9.97 -18.59 1.27
C TYR A 185 11.27 -18.34 2.01
N GLU A 186 11.28 -18.60 3.31
CA GLU A 186 12.45 -18.42 4.16
C GLU A 186 12.65 -19.65 5.05
N ILE A 187 13.89 -20.01 5.26
CA ILE A 187 14.32 -21.07 6.18
C ILE A 187 15.46 -20.56 7.06
#